data_eb41b2ececccf2862749e81f99ee0243
#
_entry.id   eb41b2ececccf2862749e81f99ee0243
#
_cell.length_a   1.000
_cell.length_b   1.000
_cell.length_c   1.000
_cell.angle_alpha   90.00
_cell.angle_beta   90.00
_cell.angle_gamma   90.00
#
_symmetry.space_group_name_H-M   'P 1'
#
loop_
_entity.id
_entity.type
_entity.pdbx_description
1 polymer ?
#
loop_
_entity_poly.entity_id
_entity_poly.type
_entity_poly.pdbx_seq_one_letter_code
_entity_poly.pdbx_strand_id
1 'polypeptide(L)'
;KIKELENDKKSKEVNILKSINKNIPLSLLNEIEDYINKLRTSTTNLSKKEYIFQNSIGDLMSHEKDLINNIFTDLQSHLILCEKNTGTWSVENINDIVLGQRKPYDFINLEEGIPIMCTENNNELGISNGDIGVLIGKNENRKFLFRKFNDNNDLVVDFIEPSTLNNVVPAIAITIHKSQGSESEKVSILWTQKSQINKYKEDLEDESKLMFFRDSYEKRLLYTAITRAKSFLDIYFLN
;
A
#
# COMPACT_ATOMS: atom_id res chain seq x y z
N LYS A 1 26.94 34.24 9.17
CA LYS A 1 26.36 33.43 8.05
C LYS A 1 26.27 31.92 8.39
N ILE A 2 25.77 31.58 9.60
CA ILE A 2 25.45 30.18 10.01
C ILE A 2 24.15 30.23 10.85
N LYS A 3 23.12 30.90 10.37
CA LYS A 3 21.82 31.00 11.07
C LYS A 3 20.59 30.69 10.24
N GLU A 4 20.74 30.03 9.10
CA GLU A 4 19.59 29.73 8.20
C GLU A 4 19.42 28.23 7.86
N LEU A 5 19.95 27.29 8.65
CA LEU A 5 19.81 25.83 8.43
C LEU A 5 19.09 25.10 9.57
N GLU A 6 18.35 25.79 10.43
CA GLU A 6 17.68 25.18 11.59
C GLU A 6 16.15 25.07 11.48
N ASN A 7 15.54 25.21 10.31
CA ASN A 7 14.08 25.16 10.19
C ASN A 7 13.60 24.21 9.10
N ASP A 8 13.87 22.90 9.21
CA ASP A 8 13.05 21.86 8.53
C ASP A 8 13.27 20.44 9.07
N LYS A 9 13.52 20.27 10.36
CA LYS A 9 13.29 18.96 11.01
C LYS A 9 11.84 18.92 11.48
N LYS A 10 10.90 18.59 10.59
CA LYS A 10 9.60 18.06 11.02
C LYS A 10 9.89 16.91 11.97
N SER A 11 9.57 17.07 13.25
CA SER A 11 9.69 16.01 14.24
C SER A 11 8.79 14.86 13.79
N LYS A 12 9.37 13.67 13.52
CA LYS A 12 8.58 12.49 13.23
C LYS A 12 7.79 12.12 14.48
N GLU A 13 6.50 12.03 14.35
CA GLU A 13 5.64 11.55 15.42
C GLU A 13 5.59 10.03 15.38
N VAL A 14 5.96 9.39 16.49
CA VAL A 14 5.99 7.93 16.62
C VAL A 14 5.11 7.50 17.78
N ASN A 15 4.08 6.72 17.50
CA ASN A 15 3.17 6.15 18.48
C ASN A 15 3.37 4.63 18.56
N ILE A 16 3.45 4.09 19.78
CA ILE A 16 3.54 2.65 20.03
C ILE A 16 2.30 2.21 20.81
N LEU A 17 1.49 1.38 20.18
CA LEU A 17 0.18 0.95 20.64
C LEU A 17 0.20 -0.56 20.91
N LYS A 18 -0.14 -0.98 22.13
CA LYS A 18 -0.21 -2.41 22.49
C LYS A 18 -1.65 -2.87 22.54
N SER A 19 -1.93 -4.02 21.93
CA SER A 19 -3.24 -4.66 21.98
C SER A 19 -3.09 -6.11 22.45
N ILE A 20 -4.04 -6.53 23.27
CA ILE A 20 -4.25 -7.94 23.65
C ILE A 20 -5.37 -8.57 22.82
N ASN A 21 -6.12 -7.77 22.09
CA ASN A 21 -7.23 -8.21 21.26
C ASN A 21 -6.72 -8.62 19.86
N LYS A 22 -7.14 -9.80 19.41
CA LYS A 22 -6.84 -10.31 18.08
C LYS A 22 -7.55 -9.57 16.95
N ASN A 23 -8.59 -8.80 17.26
CA ASN A 23 -9.26 -7.96 16.27
C ASN A 23 -8.37 -6.77 15.91
N ILE A 24 -8.48 -6.31 14.67
CA ILE A 24 -7.82 -5.07 14.23
C ILE A 24 -8.33 -3.92 15.09
N PRO A 25 -7.45 -3.05 15.62
CA PRO A 25 -7.86 -1.88 16.41
C PRO A 25 -8.84 -0.99 15.65
N LEU A 26 -9.92 -0.59 16.29
CA LEU A 26 -10.95 0.24 15.68
C LEU A 26 -10.40 1.59 15.21
N SER A 27 -9.46 2.17 15.95
CA SER A 27 -8.77 3.40 15.53
C SER A 27 -8.10 3.26 14.17
N LEU A 28 -7.42 2.13 13.94
CA LEU A 28 -6.78 1.85 12.65
C LEU A 28 -7.83 1.60 11.55
N LEU A 29 -8.92 0.90 11.84
CA LEU A 29 -9.99 0.70 10.85
C LEU A 29 -10.63 2.02 10.43
N ASN A 30 -10.88 2.94 11.36
CA ASN A 30 -11.39 4.28 11.05
C ASN A 30 -10.39 5.08 10.17
N GLU A 31 -9.10 5.01 10.48
CA GLU A 31 -8.07 5.67 9.66
C GLU A 31 -7.97 5.07 8.25
N ILE A 32 -8.13 3.76 8.11
CA ILE A 32 -8.19 3.09 6.80
C ILE A 32 -9.44 3.53 6.03
N GLU A 33 -10.58 3.63 6.70
CA GLU A 33 -11.82 4.12 6.09
C GLU A 33 -11.67 5.56 5.60
N ASP A 34 -11.11 6.45 6.40
CA ASP A 34 -10.83 7.83 6.01
C ASP A 34 -9.88 7.89 4.80
N TYR A 35 -8.82 7.08 4.81
CA TYR A 35 -7.88 6.97 3.69
C TYR A 35 -8.58 6.51 2.38
N ILE A 36 -9.41 5.46 2.45
CA ILE A 36 -10.16 4.96 1.29
C ILE A 36 -11.18 5.99 0.81
N ASN A 37 -11.89 6.67 1.71
CA ASN A 37 -12.85 7.72 1.37
C ASN A 37 -12.17 8.91 0.67
N LYS A 38 -10.96 9.27 1.10
CA LYS A 38 -10.16 10.29 0.43
C LYS A 38 -9.80 9.87 -1.00
N LEU A 39 -9.29 8.66 -1.19
CA LEU A 39 -9.00 8.10 -2.51
C LEU A 39 -10.25 8.01 -3.39
N ARG A 40 -11.38 7.56 -2.84
CA ARG A 40 -12.66 7.51 -3.56
C ARG A 40 -13.08 8.88 -4.04
N THR A 41 -12.92 9.91 -3.23
CA THR A 41 -13.26 11.29 -3.61
C THR A 41 -12.39 11.77 -4.78
N SER A 42 -11.08 11.55 -4.70
CA SER A 42 -10.13 11.96 -5.75
C SER A 42 -10.35 11.18 -7.06
N THR A 43 -10.59 9.87 -6.98
CA THR A 43 -10.87 9.03 -8.16
C THR A 43 -12.22 9.36 -8.79
N THR A 44 -13.27 9.59 -7.99
CA THR A 44 -14.59 10.00 -8.50
C THR A 44 -14.51 11.35 -9.22
N ASN A 45 -13.72 12.28 -8.77
CA ASN A 45 -13.53 13.57 -9.43
C ASN A 45 -12.88 13.42 -10.82
N LEU A 46 -11.96 12.47 -10.99
CA LEU A 46 -11.42 12.12 -12.29
C LEU A 46 -12.43 11.39 -13.15
N SER A 47 -13.12 10.38 -12.60
CA SER A 47 -14.06 9.50 -13.31
C SER A 47 -15.30 10.22 -13.86
N LYS A 48 -15.68 11.38 -13.29
CA LYS A 48 -16.75 12.24 -13.85
C LYS A 48 -16.43 12.76 -15.25
N LYS A 49 -15.18 12.67 -15.68
CA LYS A 49 -14.71 13.08 -17.01
C LYS A 49 -14.59 11.85 -17.90
N GLU A 50 -15.73 11.32 -18.36
CA GLU A 50 -15.82 10.05 -19.11
C GLU A 50 -14.91 9.99 -20.34
N TYR A 51 -14.62 11.12 -20.99
CA TYR A 51 -13.73 11.19 -22.13
C TYR A 51 -12.26 10.79 -21.82
N ILE A 52 -11.84 10.84 -20.55
CA ILE A 52 -10.48 10.45 -20.14
C ILE A 52 -10.22 8.97 -20.46
N PHE A 53 -11.24 8.13 -20.35
CA PHE A 53 -11.12 6.71 -20.64
C PHE A 53 -11.01 6.36 -22.14
N GLN A 54 -11.26 7.34 -23.01
CA GLN A 54 -11.26 7.19 -24.46
C GLN A 54 -10.00 7.77 -25.12
N ASN A 55 -9.25 8.59 -24.43
CA ASN A 55 -8.10 9.34 -24.98
C ASN A 55 -6.77 8.73 -24.55
N SER A 56 -5.76 8.88 -25.41
CA SER A 56 -4.38 8.59 -25.07
C SER A 56 -3.87 9.58 -24.01
N ILE A 57 -3.04 9.12 -23.09
CA ILE A 57 -2.53 9.89 -21.94
C ILE A 57 -1.79 11.18 -22.37
N GLY A 58 -1.20 11.20 -23.57
CA GLY A 58 -0.52 12.38 -24.11
C GLY A 58 -1.43 13.60 -24.28
N ASP A 59 -2.74 13.38 -24.45
CA ASP A 59 -3.71 14.40 -24.79
C ASP A 59 -4.41 15.01 -23.54
N LEU A 60 -4.00 14.61 -22.33
CA LEU A 60 -4.60 15.13 -21.10
C LEU A 60 -4.25 16.61 -20.89
N MET A 61 -5.30 17.39 -20.57
CA MET A 61 -5.13 18.80 -20.21
C MET A 61 -4.42 18.96 -18.85
N SER A 62 -3.90 20.16 -18.58
CA SER A 62 -3.15 20.44 -17.33
C SER A 62 -3.94 20.09 -16.07
N HIS A 63 -5.23 20.45 -16.00
CA HIS A 63 -6.04 20.19 -14.80
C HIS A 63 -6.36 18.70 -14.57
N GLU A 64 -6.31 17.85 -15.60
CA GLU A 64 -6.48 16.42 -15.47
C GLU A 64 -5.22 15.78 -14.93
N LYS A 65 -4.05 16.30 -15.33
CA LYS A 65 -2.77 15.93 -14.73
C LYS A 65 -2.74 16.27 -13.25
N ASP A 66 -3.32 17.41 -12.85
CA ASP A 66 -3.43 17.79 -11.43
C ASP A 66 -4.35 16.84 -10.66
N LEU A 67 -5.50 16.44 -11.24
CA LEU A 67 -6.38 15.45 -10.62
C LEU A 67 -5.68 14.09 -10.43
N ILE A 68 -4.96 13.64 -11.45
CA ILE A 68 -4.17 12.40 -11.38
C ILE A 68 -3.07 12.52 -10.32
N ASN A 69 -2.35 13.64 -10.27
CA ASN A 69 -1.33 13.87 -9.26
C ASN A 69 -1.90 13.86 -7.84
N ASN A 70 -3.10 14.42 -7.64
CA ASN A 70 -3.79 14.38 -6.36
C ASN A 70 -4.13 12.94 -5.95
N ILE A 71 -4.60 12.09 -6.88
CA ILE A 71 -4.87 10.66 -6.62
C ILE A 71 -3.60 9.96 -6.12
N PHE A 72 -2.46 10.15 -6.78
CA PHE A 72 -1.21 9.51 -6.36
C PHE A 72 -0.64 10.11 -5.07
N THR A 73 -0.89 11.39 -4.80
CA THR A 73 -0.57 12.02 -3.50
C THR A 73 -1.40 11.40 -2.39
N ASP A 74 -2.69 11.20 -2.62
CA ASP A 74 -3.58 10.55 -1.66
C ASP A 74 -3.20 9.07 -1.48
N LEU A 75 -2.86 8.36 -2.55
CA LEU A 75 -2.39 6.98 -2.51
C LEU A 75 -1.12 6.82 -1.66
N GLN A 76 -0.22 7.80 -1.70
CA GLN A 76 1.01 7.84 -0.93
C GLN A 76 0.84 8.47 0.47
N SER A 77 -0.38 8.86 0.86
CA SER A 77 -0.60 9.52 2.15
C SER A 77 -0.55 8.55 3.34
N HIS A 78 -0.95 7.31 3.15
CA HIS A 78 -0.99 6.30 4.22
C HIS A 78 -0.58 4.91 3.70
N LEU A 79 0.34 4.26 4.38
CA LEU A 79 0.82 2.92 4.08
C LEU A 79 0.59 2.01 5.29
N ILE A 80 -0.22 0.97 5.11
CA ILE A 80 -0.53 -0.01 6.14
C ILE A 80 0.33 -1.26 5.89
N LEU A 81 1.20 -1.57 6.84
CA LEU A 81 2.17 -2.65 6.75
C LEU A 81 1.83 -3.79 7.69
N CYS A 82 1.75 -5.00 7.14
CA CYS A 82 1.61 -6.23 7.91
C CYS A 82 2.89 -7.06 7.83
N GLU A 83 3.19 -7.76 8.91
CA GLU A 83 4.31 -8.71 8.93
C GLU A 83 4.07 -9.89 7.98
N LYS A 84 2.80 -10.30 7.77
CA LYS A 84 2.41 -11.52 7.05
C LYS A 84 1.19 -11.34 6.17
N ASN A 85 1.04 -12.25 5.19
CA ASN A 85 -0.11 -12.23 4.28
C ASN A 85 -1.39 -12.78 4.91
N THR A 86 -1.30 -13.83 5.74
CA THR A 86 -2.46 -14.60 6.23
C THR A 86 -2.52 -14.66 7.75
N GLY A 87 -3.72 -14.84 8.30
CA GLY A 87 -3.97 -15.01 9.71
C GLY A 87 -4.33 -13.69 10.43
N THR A 88 -4.13 -13.64 11.74
CA THR A 88 -4.47 -12.46 12.57
C THR A 88 -3.54 -11.29 12.21
N TRP A 89 -4.10 -10.09 12.06
CA TRP A 89 -3.37 -8.87 11.72
C TRP A 89 -2.53 -9.01 10.44
N SER A 90 -3.13 -9.62 9.44
CA SER A 90 -2.50 -9.88 8.14
C SER A 90 -3.09 -9.02 7.04
N VAL A 91 -2.42 -9.01 5.89
CA VAL A 91 -2.90 -8.34 4.68
C VAL A 91 -4.30 -8.83 4.29
N GLU A 92 -4.53 -10.15 4.24
CA GLU A 92 -5.84 -10.71 3.91
C GLU A 92 -6.91 -10.30 4.93
N ASN A 93 -6.58 -10.34 6.23
CA ASN A 93 -7.52 -9.97 7.28
C ASN A 93 -8.00 -8.52 7.15
N ILE A 94 -7.10 -7.58 6.84
CA ILE A 94 -7.48 -6.18 6.61
C ILE A 94 -8.30 -6.03 5.34
N ASN A 95 -7.84 -6.61 4.23
CA ASN A 95 -8.56 -6.51 2.96
C ASN A 95 -9.98 -7.10 3.07
N ASP A 96 -10.13 -8.27 3.71
CA ASP A 96 -11.44 -8.91 3.89
C ASP A 96 -12.38 -8.08 4.77
N ILE A 97 -11.87 -7.44 5.84
CA ILE A 97 -12.67 -6.57 6.69
C ILE A 97 -13.14 -5.34 5.92
N VAL A 98 -12.25 -4.68 5.19
CA VAL A 98 -12.54 -3.41 4.51
C VAL A 98 -13.41 -3.62 3.27
N LEU A 99 -13.13 -4.67 2.50
CA LEU A 99 -13.85 -4.95 1.25
C LEU A 99 -15.13 -5.78 1.47
N GLY A 100 -15.31 -6.38 2.64
CA GLY A 100 -16.47 -7.22 2.95
C GLY A 100 -16.57 -8.48 2.10
N GLN A 101 -15.50 -8.89 1.43
CA GLN A 101 -15.47 -10.10 0.60
C GLN A 101 -14.11 -10.80 0.71
N ARG A 102 -14.14 -12.12 0.39
CA ARG A 102 -12.94 -12.98 0.37
C ARG A 102 -12.48 -13.22 -1.07
N LYS A 103 -11.25 -13.71 -1.23
CA LYS A 103 -10.69 -14.08 -2.54
C LYS A 103 -11.53 -15.14 -3.28
N PRO A 104 -11.60 -15.08 -4.63
CA PRO A 104 -11.02 -14.05 -5.49
C PRO A 104 -11.78 -12.72 -5.39
N TYR A 105 -11.05 -11.60 -5.48
CA TYR A 105 -11.67 -10.27 -5.46
C TYR A 105 -12.29 -9.95 -6.82
N ASP A 106 -13.52 -9.48 -6.79
CA ASP A 106 -14.25 -9.03 -7.98
C ASP A 106 -14.06 -7.53 -8.20
N PHE A 107 -13.03 -7.16 -8.96
CA PHE A 107 -12.71 -5.76 -9.26
C PHE A 107 -13.80 -5.04 -10.06
N ILE A 108 -14.71 -5.76 -10.72
CA ILE A 108 -15.81 -5.13 -11.46
C ILE A 108 -16.81 -4.52 -10.47
N ASN A 109 -17.10 -5.24 -9.38
CA ASN A 109 -18.09 -4.84 -8.38
C ASN A 109 -17.50 -4.06 -7.19
N LEU A 110 -16.16 -3.99 -7.06
CA LEU A 110 -15.55 -3.14 -6.05
C LEU A 110 -15.78 -1.66 -6.34
N GLU A 111 -15.86 -0.86 -5.31
CA GLU A 111 -15.92 0.60 -5.46
C GLU A 111 -14.59 1.17 -5.98
N GLU A 112 -14.66 2.31 -6.67
CA GLU A 112 -13.46 3.05 -7.07
C GLU A 112 -12.72 3.61 -5.84
N GLY A 113 -11.43 3.92 -5.99
CA GLY A 113 -10.58 4.40 -4.89
C GLY A 113 -9.91 3.28 -4.09
N ILE A 114 -10.10 2.01 -4.47
CA ILE A 114 -9.37 0.91 -3.81
C ILE A 114 -7.93 0.86 -4.33
N PRO A 115 -6.92 0.94 -3.44
CA PRO A 115 -5.53 0.68 -3.82
C PRO A 115 -5.36 -0.74 -4.33
N ILE A 116 -4.56 -0.90 -5.38
CA ILE A 116 -4.26 -2.19 -6.00
C ILE A 116 -2.76 -2.36 -6.18
N MET A 117 -2.29 -3.60 -6.22
CA MET A 117 -0.88 -3.91 -6.45
C MET A 117 -0.74 -5.02 -7.47
N CYS A 118 0.19 -4.84 -8.41
CA CYS A 118 0.60 -5.90 -9.31
C CYS A 118 1.46 -6.92 -8.56
N THR A 119 1.19 -8.22 -8.77
CA THR A 119 1.88 -9.30 -8.06
C THR A 119 2.92 -10.03 -8.91
N GLU A 120 2.99 -9.72 -10.21
CA GLU A 120 3.96 -10.28 -11.16
C GLU A 120 4.39 -9.20 -12.15
N ASN A 121 5.56 -9.37 -12.76
CA ASN A 121 6.00 -8.44 -13.80
C ASN A 121 5.17 -8.64 -15.08
N ASN A 122 4.74 -7.53 -15.66
CA ASN A 122 4.13 -7.49 -16.99
C ASN A 122 4.96 -6.57 -17.90
N ASN A 123 5.87 -7.18 -18.67
CA ASN A 123 6.81 -6.44 -19.50
C ASN A 123 6.11 -5.71 -20.66
N GLU A 124 4.98 -6.22 -21.16
CA GLU A 124 4.24 -5.59 -22.27
C GLU A 124 3.61 -4.27 -21.82
N LEU A 125 3.11 -4.24 -20.59
CA LEU A 125 2.52 -3.04 -19.99
C LEU A 125 3.56 -2.18 -19.24
N GLY A 126 4.79 -2.66 -19.08
CA GLY A 126 5.83 -1.96 -18.31
C GLY A 126 5.48 -1.82 -16.83
N ILE A 127 4.78 -2.80 -16.26
CA ILE A 127 4.38 -2.83 -14.85
C ILE A 127 5.15 -3.93 -14.14
N SER A 128 5.69 -3.59 -12.98
CA SER A 128 6.53 -4.48 -12.18
C SER A 128 5.75 -5.07 -10.99
N ASN A 129 6.22 -6.22 -10.52
CA ASN A 129 5.75 -6.78 -9.26
C ASN A 129 6.00 -5.78 -8.11
N GLY A 130 4.95 -5.46 -7.37
CA GLY A 130 4.98 -4.47 -6.29
C GLY A 130 4.54 -3.07 -6.70
N ASP A 131 4.35 -2.78 -8.00
CA ASP A 131 3.78 -1.50 -8.42
C ASP A 131 2.38 -1.32 -7.87
N ILE A 132 2.14 -0.14 -7.29
CA ILE A 132 0.87 0.22 -6.66
C ILE A 132 0.14 1.21 -7.55
N GLY A 133 -1.12 0.90 -7.81
CA GLY A 133 -2.07 1.73 -8.52
C GLY A 133 -3.37 1.89 -7.74
N VAL A 134 -4.40 2.35 -8.43
CA VAL A 134 -5.74 2.52 -7.85
C VAL A 134 -6.83 2.12 -8.83
N LEU A 135 -7.93 1.57 -8.32
CA LEU A 135 -9.11 1.25 -9.08
C LEU A 135 -9.93 2.50 -9.34
N ILE A 136 -10.25 2.79 -10.59
CA ILE A 136 -11.04 3.96 -11.00
C ILE A 136 -12.22 3.58 -11.92
N GLY A 137 -13.16 4.49 -12.04
CA GLY A 137 -14.32 4.34 -12.93
C GLY A 137 -15.34 3.32 -12.42
N LYS A 138 -16.39 3.10 -13.20
CA LYS A 138 -17.50 2.18 -12.88
C LYS A 138 -17.93 1.41 -14.13
N ASN A 139 -18.44 0.23 -13.92
CA ASN A 139 -18.95 -0.64 -14.99
C ASN A 139 -17.95 -0.79 -16.14
N GLU A 140 -18.36 -0.49 -17.37
CA GLU A 140 -17.53 -0.59 -18.57
C GLU A 140 -16.32 0.36 -18.59
N ASN A 141 -16.38 1.46 -17.83
CA ASN A 141 -15.28 2.40 -17.67
C ASN A 141 -14.33 2.03 -16.52
N ARG A 142 -14.43 0.81 -15.96
CA ARG A 142 -13.56 0.33 -14.90
C ARG A 142 -12.14 0.17 -15.43
N LYS A 143 -11.16 0.82 -14.77
CA LYS A 143 -9.74 0.76 -15.12
C LYS A 143 -8.89 0.62 -13.86
N PHE A 144 -7.71 0.06 -14.05
CA PHE A 144 -6.59 0.20 -13.14
C PHE A 144 -5.75 1.40 -13.56
N LEU A 145 -5.51 2.33 -12.66
CA LEU A 145 -4.66 3.49 -12.88
C LEU A 145 -3.30 3.25 -12.22
N PHE A 146 -2.26 3.14 -13.05
CA PHE A 146 -0.87 2.99 -12.61
C PHE A 146 -0.02 4.18 -13.05
N ARG A 147 1.01 4.46 -12.28
CA ARG A 147 2.08 5.40 -12.63
C ARG A 147 3.36 4.61 -12.88
N LYS A 148 4.00 4.85 -14.01
CA LYS A 148 5.24 4.17 -14.43
C LYS A 148 6.20 5.12 -15.12
N PHE A 149 7.42 4.67 -15.37
CA PHE A 149 8.37 5.38 -16.22
C PHE A 149 8.31 4.80 -17.64
N ASN A 150 8.31 5.69 -18.65
CA ASN A 150 8.44 5.28 -20.06
C ASN A 150 9.91 5.04 -20.43
N ASP A 151 10.16 4.64 -21.69
CA ASP A 151 11.51 4.38 -22.21
C ASP A 151 12.44 5.61 -22.16
N ASN A 152 11.87 6.81 -22.17
CA ASN A 152 12.60 8.08 -22.03
C ASN A 152 12.84 8.48 -20.56
N ASN A 153 12.46 7.61 -19.62
CA ASN A 153 12.50 7.88 -18.18
C ASN A 153 11.56 9.03 -17.73
N ASP A 154 10.51 9.32 -18.51
CA ASP A 154 9.47 10.26 -18.11
C ASP A 154 8.40 9.53 -17.31
N LEU A 155 7.86 10.19 -16.27
CA LEU A 155 6.76 9.66 -15.50
C LEU A 155 5.45 9.74 -16.27
N VAL A 156 4.87 8.59 -16.58
CA VAL A 156 3.61 8.46 -17.32
C VAL A 156 2.57 7.71 -16.51
N VAL A 157 1.33 7.81 -16.95
CA VAL A 157 0.17 7.19 -16.29
C VAL A 157 -0.56 6.32 -17.28
N ASP A 158 -0.94 5.11 -16.89
CA ASP A 158 -1.69 4.19 -17.72
C ASP A 158 -3.06 3.86 -17.11
N PHE A 159 -4.07 3.81 -17.99
CA PHE A 159 -5.41 3.31 -17.70
C PHE A 159 -5.55 1.92 -18.30
N ILE A 160 -5.48 0.90 -17.45
CA ILE A 160 -5.42 -0.50 -17.87
C ILE A 160 -6.76 -1.19 -17.61
N GLU A 161 -7.25 -1.94 -18.61
CA GLU A 161 -8.43 -2.77 -18.45
C GLU A 161 -8.19 -3.88 -17.41
N PRO A 162 -9.10 -4.11 -16.46
CA PRO A 162 -8.95 -5.22 -15.51
C PRO A 162 -8.81 -6.58 -16.19
N SER A 163 -9.37 -6.76 -17.38
CA SER A 163 -9.26 -7.99 -18.16
C SER A 163 -7.88 -8.24 -18.78
N THR A 164 -7.06 -7.21 -18.92
CA THR A 164 -5.70 -7.32 -19.51
C THR A 164 -4.61 -7.54 -18.48
N LEU A 165 -4.88 -7.30 -17.19
CA LEU A 165 -3.93 -7.44 -16.10
C LEU A 165 -4.50 -8.34 -14.99
N ASN A 166 -4.26 -9.63 -15.07
CA ASN A 166 -4.87 -10.64 -14.18
C ASN A 166 -4.19 -10.75 -12.80
N ASN A 167 -2.90 -10.35 -12.70
CA ASN A 167 -2.11 -10.53 -11.49
C ASN A 167 -2.15 -9.27 -10.61
N VAL A 168 -3.36 -8.90 -10.19
CA VAL A 168 -3.62 -7.73 -9.34
C VAL A 168 -4.36 -8.16 -8.08
N VAL A 169 -3.99 -7.57 -6.96
CA VAL A 169 -4.65 -7.76 -5.67
C VAL A 169 -4.97 -6.40 -5.04
N PRO A 170 -5.99 -6.30 -4.19
CA PRO A 170 -6.18 -5.13 -3.35
C PRO A 170 -4.94 -4.86 -2.48
N ALA A 171 -4.58 -3.60 -2.33
CA ALA A 171 -3.39 -3.15 -1.62
C ALA A 171 -3.72 -2.14 -0.51
N ILE A 172 -4.87 -2.32 0.17
CA ILE A 172 -5.23 -1.51 1.34
C ILE A 172 -4.17 -1.69 2.42
N ALA A 173 -3.72 -2.92 2.63
CA ALA A 173 -2.52 -3.25 3.37
C ALA A 173 -1.58 -4.09 2.50
N ILE A 174 -0.27 -3.99 2.75
CA ILE A 174 0.74 -4.82 2.08
C ILE A 174 1.72 -5.39 3.11
N THR A 175 2.50 -6.40 2.72
CA THR A 175 3.57 -6.89 3.61
C THR A 175 4.74 -5.92 3.63
N ILE A 176 5.48 -5.91 4.74
CA ILE A 176 6.69 -5.09 4.89
C ILE A 176 7.69 -5.36 3.75
N HIS A 177 7.84 -6.61 3.30
CA HIS A 177 8.72 -6.96 2.18
C HIS A 177 8.32 -6.29 0.86
N LYS A 178 7.02 -6.20 0.60
CA LYS A 178 6.50 -5.57 -0.63
C LYS A 178 6.54 -4.05 -0.59
N SER A 179 6.79 -3.45 0.57
CA SER A 179 6.94 -2.01 0.71
C SER A 179 8.35 -1.49 0.40
N GLN A 180 9.28 -2.36 0.01
CA GLN A 180 10.65 -1.94 -0.33
C GLN A 180 10.62 -0.96 -1.52
N GLY A 181 11.26 0.20 -1.34
CA GLY A 181 11.25 1.28 -2.33
C GLY A 181 10.07 2.25 -2.22
N SER A 182 9.04 1.95 -1.43
CA SER A 182 7.91 2.86 -1.19
C SER A 182 8.11 3.68 0.08
N GLU A 183 7.65 4.93 0.06
CA GLU A 183 7.60 5.81 1.24
C GLU A 183 6.23 6.48 1.32
N SER A 184 5.77 6.79 2.53
CA SER A 184 4.46 7.39 2.78
C SER A 184 4.54 8.46 3.86
N GLU A 185 3.64 9.42 3.81
CA GLU A 185 3.53 10.46 4.85
C GLU A 185 3.24 9.84 6.21
N LYS A 186 2.29 8.90 6.26
CA LYS A 186 1.96 8.09 7.44
C LYS A 186 2.19 6.61 7.17
N VAL A 187 2.74 5.90 8.16
CA VAL A 187 2.86 4.44 8.13
C VAL A 187 2.23 3.85 9.40
N SER A 188 1.38 2.85 9.22
CA SER A 188 0.84 2.04 10.31
C SER A 188 1.36 0.61 10.18
N ILE A 189 2.05 0.12 11.21
CA ILE A 189 2.65 -1.22 11.24
C ILE A 189 1.83 -2.11 12.17
N LEU A 190 1.35 -3.26 11.66
CA LEU A 190 0.75 -4.31 12.46
C LEU A 190 1.79 -5.41 12.72
N TRP A 191 2.18 -5.56 13.97
CA TRP A 191 3.22 -6.48 14.39
C TRP A 191 2.68 -7.56 15.33
N THR A 192 2.96 -8.82 15.03
CA THR A 192 2.53 -9.97 15.83
C THR A 192 3.74 -10.74 16.33
N GLN A 193 3.99 -10.77 17.63
CA GLN A 193 5.22 -11.33 18.23
C GLN A 193 5.49 -12.83 18.00
N LYS A 194 4.59 -13.59 17.36
CA LYS A 194 4.67 -15.05 17.30
C LYS A 194 4.91 -15.66 15.92
N SER A 195 5.22 -14.88 14.90
CA SER A 195 5.28 -15.39 13.54
C SER A 195 6.69 -15.85 13.16
N GLN A 196 6.89 -17.09 12.93
CA GLN A 196 7.98 -17.75 12.18
C GLN A 196 8.98 -18.65 12.90
N ILE A 197 8.81 -18.96 14.19
CA ILE A 197 9.67 -19.97 14.83
C ILE A 197 9.56 -21.34 14.12
N ASN A 198 8.39 -21.69 13.58
CA ASN A 198 8.14 -23.02 13.03
C ASN A 198 8.81 -23.27 11.68
N LYS A 199 9.13 -22.24 10.88
CA LYS A 199 9.74 -22.42 9.56
C LYS A 199 11.25 -22.72 9.60
N TYR A 200 11.90 -22.37 10.71
CA TYR A 200 13.36 -22.57 10.90
C TYR A 200 13.71 -23.62 11.94
N LYS A 201 12.68 -24.23 12.60
CA LYS A 201 12.93 -25.29 13.59
C LYS A 201 13.47 -26.59 12.99
N GLU A 202 13.20 -26.82 11.69
CA GLU A 202 13.63 -28.06 11.01
C GLU A 202 15.10 -28.04 10.60
N ASP A 203 15.73 -26.84 10.50
CA ASP A 203 17.08 -26.69 9.95
C ASP A 203 18.18 -26.39 10.99
N LEU A 204 17.81 -26.12 12.25
CA LEU A 204 18.80 -25.73 13.27
C LEU A 204 18.57 -26.47 14.60
N GLU A 205 19.52 -27.30 14.97
CA GLU A 205 19.54 -28.06 16.24
C GLU A 205 19.82 -27.18 17.49
N ASP A 206 20.23 -25.92 17.31
CA ASP A 206 20.67 -25.03 18.38
C ASP A 206 19.71 -23.89 18.62
N GLU A 207 18.92 -23.95 19.70
CA GLU A 207 17.92 -22.94 20.08
C GLU A 207 18.51 -21.53 20.28
N SER A 208 19.78 -21.42 20.69
CA SER A 208 20.44 -20.12 20.89
C SER A 208 20.73 -19.42 19.57
N LYS A 209 21.13 -20.18 18.54
CA LYS A 209 21.32 -19.67 17.18
C LYS A 209 19.98 -19.30 16.54
N LEU A 210 18.94 -20.10 16.73
CA LEU A 210 17.58 -19.81 16.29
C LEU A 210 17.07 -18.48 16.86
N MET A 211 17.28 -18.25 18.15
CA MET A 211 16.88 -17.02 18.83
C MET A 211 17.65 -15.80 18.30
N PHE A 212 18.94 -15.93 18.07
CA PHE A 212 19.78 -14.86 17.49
C PHE A 212 19.38 -14.52 16.05
N PHE A 213 19.15 -15.52 15.19
CA PHE A 213 18.71 -15.31 13.81
C PHE A 213 17.34 -14.66 13.75
N ARG A 214 16.41 -15.09 14.57
CA ARG A 214 15.07 -14.51 14.70
C ARG A 214 15.15 -13.05 15.11
N ASP A 215 15.86 -12.73 16.18
CA ASP A 215 16.01 -11.36 16.68
C ASP A 215 16.63 -10.44 15.61
N SER A 216 17.64 -10.92 14.91
CA SER A 216 18.29 -10.21 13.81
C SER A 216 17.39 -9.99 12.60
N TYR A 217 16.54 -10.96 12.26
CA TYR A 217 15.57 -10.85 11.16
C TYR A 217 14.44 -9.87 11.51
N GLU A 218 13.84 -10.03 12.68
CA GLU A 218 12.76 -9.15 13.16
C GLU A 218 13.22 -7.69 13.24
N LYS A 219 14.43 -7.44 13.73
CA LYS A 219 15.04 -6.10 13.77
C LYS A 219 15.19 -5.49 12.38
N ARG A 220 15.68 -6.27 11.40
CA ARG A 220 15.82 -5.80 10.01
C ARG A 220 14.48 -5.52 9.38
N LEU A 221 13.49 -6.39 9.59
CA LEU A 221 12.15 -6.23 9.06
C LEU A 221 11.48 -4.98 9.65
N LEU A 222 11.55 -4.80 10.98
CA LEU A 222 11.02 -3.63 11.66
C LEU A 222 11.72 -2.34 11.20
N TYR A 223 13.05 -2.38 11.05
CA TYR A 223 13.81 -1.25 10.50
C TYR A 223 13.33 -0.88 9.09
N THR A 224 13.13 -1.88 8.23
CA THR A 224 12.58 -1.65 6.88
C THR A 224 11.23 -0.95 6.94
N ALA A 225 10.33 -1.40 7.82
CA ALA A 225 9.01 -0.81 7.97
C ALA A 225 9.06 0.64 8.51
N ILE A 226 9.86 0.90 9.54
CA ILE A 226 10.00 2.23 10.16
C ILE A 226 10.55 3.27 9.17
N THR A 227 11.48 2.84 8.31
CA THR A 227 12.10 3.74 7.32
C THR A 227 11.15 4.15 6.20
N ARG A 228 9.97 3.53 6.09
CA ARG A 228 8.93 3.92 5.11
C ARG A 228 8.18 5.20 5.50
N ALA A 229 8.17 5.57 6.80
CA ALA A 229 7.45 6.74 7.29
C ALA A 229 8.23 8.04 7.03
N LYS A 230 7.58 9.04 6.45
CA LYS A 230 8.11 10.40 6.29
C LYS A 230 7.87 11.24 7.54
N SER A 231 6.63 11.27 8.05
CA SER A 231 6.23 12.15 9.16
C SER A 231 5.59 11.41 10.33
N PHE A 232 4.68 10.47 10.07
CA PHE A 232 3.89 9.80 11.10
C PHE A 232 4.09 8.29 11.07
N LEU A 233 4.31 7.71 12.25
CA LEU A 233 4.52 6.27 12.42
C LEU A 233 3.72 5.73 13.60
N ASP A 234 2.76 4.86 13.33
CA ASP A 234 2.02 4.13 14.34
C ASP A 234 2.41 2.65 14.31
N ILE A 235 2.84 2.10 15.45
CA ILE A 235 3.20 0.68 15.55
C ILE A 235 2.23 0.00 16.52
N TYR A 236 1.42 -0.91 15.99
CA TYR A 236 0.49 -1.72 16.74
C TYR A 236 1.14 -3.07 17.04
N PHE A 237 1.27 -3.39 18.33
CA PHE A 237 1.79 -4.67 18.81
C PHE A 237 0.65 -5.54 19.34
N LEU A 238 0.54 -6.77 18.83
CA LEU A 238 -0.31 -7.80 19.38
C LEU A 238 0.50 -8.64 20.39
N ASN A 239 0.12 -8.55 21.65
CA ASN A 239 0.71 -9.34 22.76
C ASN A 239 0.05 -10.70 22.91
#